data_9766513f3585e39b7edb42c82a3ae609
#
_entry.id   9766513f3585e39b7edb42c82a3ae609
#
_cell.length_a   1.000
_cell.length_b   1.000
_cell.length_c   1.000
_cell.angle_alpha   90.00
_cell.angle_beta   90.00
_cell.angle_gamma   90.00
#
_symmetry.space_group_name_H-M   'P 1'
#
loop_
_entity.id
_entity.type
_entity.pdbx_description
1 polymer ?
#
loop_
_entity_poly.entity_id
_entity_poly.type
_entity_poly.pdbx_seq_one_letter_code
_entity_poly.pdbx_strand_id
1 'polypeptide(L)'
;METTRHDPIDFFLGATTPAGFKGYFEPLRREPGMQMYLIKSGPGCGKSTLMKRLARAAEQDGLLTQRIHCASDPDSLDGVILPGQHRAIVDATAPHVVEPDAPGADEVVVSLYHTIDAEKLHLHTEEVKALFARNAILRSRAARYIASAGSLLLDSRRAEACSANFDKVRRYVKRLCARMLPRTEGTGTEELRLLSAVTPKGEVFYQGTVQALASKFIVFRDDYGAVSRLLLELIRAEALTRGYHLITCPCAMHPDDKIDHILIPELKLAFLTDNRLHPVQLPGVQAVRCSRFLDRENLAGYRARLRFNERAAAELLEQASALMAQAKSCHDELETYYRAAVDFSKVDAAAKECIRMFELD
;
A
#
# COMPACT_ATOMS: atom_id res chain seq x y z
N MET A 1 34.80 0.43 2.20
CA MET A 1 33.62 1.00 1.53
C MET A 1 32.64 1.33 2.65
N GLU A 2 32.30 2.60 2.84
CA GLU A 2 31.20 2.92 3.76
C GLU A 2 29.92 2.32 3.18
N THR A 3 29.37 1.32 3.86
CA THR A 3 28.04 0.80 3.55
C THR A 3 27.05 1.93 3.83
N THR A 4 26.53 2.52 2.77
CA THR A 4 25.47 3.53 2.86
C THR A 4 24.26 2.83 3.46
N ARG A 5 24.01 3.03 4.75
CA ARG A 5 22.84 2.47 5.43
C ARG A 5 21.60 3.18 4.88
N HIS A 6 20.79 2.46 4.15
CA HIS A 6 19.49 2.95 3.68
C HIS A 6 18.46 2.81 4.80
N ASP A 7 17.71 3.88 5.05
CA ASP A 7 16.53 3.75 5.91
C ASP A 7 15.50 2.87 5.21
N PRO A 8 14.89 1.90 5.91
CA PRO A 8 13.86 1.05 5.33
C PRO A 8 12.65 1.89 4.92
N ILE A 9 12.02 1.49 3.83
CA ILE A 9 10.85 2.15 3.29
C ILE A 9 9.63 1.24 3.41
N ASP A 10 8.52 1.81 3.85
CA ASP A 10 7.32 1.11 4.24
C ASP A 10 6.19 1.38 3.24
N PHE A 11 5.53 0.33 2.76
CA PHE A 11 4.40 0.40 1.84
C PHE A 11 3.33 -0.63 2.20
N PHE A 12 2.17 -0.51 1.60
CA PHE A 12 1.23 -1.60 1.42
C PHE A 12 1.23 -2.04 -0.06
N LEU A 13 0.97 -3.33 -0.32
CA LEU A 13 0.69 -3.85 -1.67
C LEU A 13 -0.77 -4.27 -1.84
N GLY A 14 -1.56 -4.22 -0.80
CA GLY A 14 -2.98 -4.54 -0.86
C GLY A 14 -3.76 -3.86 0.25
N ALA A 15 -4.99 -3.49 -0.05
CA ALA A 15 -5.91 -2.88 0.90
C ALA A 15 -7.36 -3.20 0.56
N THR A 16 -8.24 -3.10 1.55
CA THR A 16 -9.69 -3.10 1.30
C THR A 16 -10.10 -1.75 0.74
N THR A 17 -10.70 -1.76 -0.44
CA THR A 17 -11.20 -0.59 -1.16
C THR A 17 -12.73 -0.62 -1.24
N PRO A 18 -13.40 0.44 -1.70
CA PRO A 18 -14.84 0.42 -1.97
C PRO A 18 -15.32 -0.69 -2.92
N ALA A 19 -14.43 -1.17 -3.81
CA ALA A 19 -14.72 -2.25 -4.76
C ALA A 19 -14.31 -3.64 -4.24
N GLY A 20 -13.87 -3.75 -2.98
CA GLY A 20 -13.33 -4.96 -2.37
C GLY A 20 -11.83 -4.91 -2.19
N PHE A 21 -11.20 -6.07 -1.97
CA PHE A 21 -9.75 -6.13 -1.84
C PHE A 21 -9.07 -5.83 -3.18
N LYS A 22 -8.13 -4.90 -3.17
CA LYS A 22 -7.27 -4.57 -4.32
C LYS A 22 -5.82 -4.80 -3.94
N GLY A 23 -5.14 -5.64 -4.71
CA GLY A 23 -3.71 -5.96 -4.52
C GLY A 23 -2.89 -5.62 -5.76
N TYR A 24 -1.61 -5.33 -5.52
CA TYR A 24 -0.60 -5.02 -6.55
C TYR A 24 0.51 -6.08 -6.60
N PHE A 25 0.22 -7.29 -6.14
CA PHE A 25 1.14 -8.43 -6.19
C PHE A 25 1.39 -8.89 -7.64
N GLU A 26 0.35 -8.87 -8.50
CA GLU A 26 0.48 -9.16 -9.93
C GLU A 26 1.33 -8.11 -10.69
N PRO A 27 1.11 -6.80 -10.53
CA PRO A 27 2.05 -5.81 -11.06
C PRO A 27 3.49 -5.99 -10.61
N LEU A 28 3.73 -6.27 -9.31
CA LEU A 28 5.06 -6.56 -8.78
C LEU A 28 5.72 -7.76 -9.50
N ARG A 29 4.97 -8.85 -9.66
CA ARG A 29 5.45 -10.06 -10.35
C ARG A 29 5.90 -9.79 -11.79
N ARG A 30 5.27 -8.82 -12.46
CA ARG A 30 5.57 -8.43 -13.84
C ARG A 30 6.68 -7.38 -13.96
N GLU A 31 7.25 -6.91 -12.86
CA GLU A 31 8.42 -6.04 -12.92
C GLU A 31 9.60 -6.78 -13.57
N PRO A 32 10.36 -6.14 -14.47
CA PRO A 32 11.41 -6.82 -15.23
C PRO A 32 12.45 -7.48 -14.34
N GLY A 33 12.67 -8.78 -14.54
CA GLY A 33 13.67 -9.57 -13.80
C GLY A 33 13.27 -9.93 -12.36
N MET A 34 12.04 -9.65 -11.94
CA MET A 34 11.58 -9.93 -10.58
C MET A 34 11.47 -11.43 -10.32
N GLN A 35 12.20 -11.92 -9.32
CA GLN A 35 12.06 -13.27 -8.75
C GLN A 35 11.12 -13.24 -7.55
N MET A 36 10.07 -14.06 -7.57
CA MET A 36 9.05 -14.10 -6.52
C MET A 36 9.20 -15.33 -5.63
N TYR A 37 9.23 -15.14 -4.33
CA TYR A 37 9.17 -16.18 -3.31
C TYR A 37 7.80 -16.12 -2.64
N LEU A 38 6.96 -17.14 -2.88
CA LEU A 38 5.55 -17.19 -2.49
C LEU A 38 5.37 -18.03 -1.24
N ILE A 39 5.15 -17.40 -0.08
CA ILE A 39 4.96 -18.13 1.18
C ILE A 39 3.52 -18.66 1.23
N LYS A 40 3.38 -19.97 1.44
CA LYS A 40 2.11 -20.67 1.63
C LYS A 40 2.07 -21.27 3.04
N SER A 41 1.10 -20.84 3.87
CA SER A 41 0.94 -21.38 5.23
C SER A 41 -0.40 -20.98 5.85
N GLY A 42 -0.70 -21.52 7.03
CA GLY A 42 -1.80 -21.09 7.87
C GLY A 42 -1.53 -19.76 8.61
N PRO A 43 -2.54 -19.22 9.33
CA PRO A 43 -2.34 -18.10 10.25
C PRO A 43 -1.39 -18.50 11.39
N GLY A 44 -0.68 -17.53 11.99
CA GLY A 44 0.19 -17.79 13.15
C GLY A 44 1.42 -18.68 12.91
N CYS A 45 1.68 -19.11 11.67
CA CYS A 45 2.79 -20.01 11.33
C CYS A 45 4.14 -19.28 11.10
N GLY A 46 4.29 -18.05 11.56
CA GLY A 46 5.57 -17.35 11.54
C GLY A 46 5.93 -16.64 10.23
N LYS A 47 5.05 -16.54 9.23
CA LYS A 47 5.29 -15.84 7.94
C LYS A 47 5.87 -14.45 8.11
N SER A 48 5.17 -13.57 8.85
CA SER A 48 5.61 -12.20 9.09
C SER A 48 6.95 -12.15 9.85
N THR A 49 7.18 -13.05 10.80
CA THR A 49 8.46 -13.15 11.53
C THR A 49 9.61 -13.54 10.60
N LEU A 50 9.38 -14.50 9.69
CA LEU A 50 10.34 -14.89 8.66
C LEU A 50 10.70 -13.68 7.79
N MET A 51 9.70 -12.98 7.27
CA MET A 51 9.89 -11.79 6.43
C MET A 51 10.61 -10.67 7.17
N LYS A 52 10.30 -10.43 8.45
CA LYS A 52 11.01 -9.45 9.29
C LYS A 52 12.48 -9.82 9.50
N ARG A 53 12.80 -11.11 9.63
CA ARG A 53 14.20 -11.57 9.75
C ARG A 53 14.96 -11.35 8.44
N LEU A 54 14.36 -11.68 7.30
CA LEU A 54 14.94 -11.44 5.99
C LEU A 54 15.16 -9.94 5.74
N ALA A 55 14.17 -9.09 6.06
CA ALA A 55 14.32 -7.65 5.95
C ALA A 55 15.49 -7.11 6.78
N ARG A 56 15.63 -7.59 8.02
CA ARG A 56 16.76 -7.18 8.89
C ARG A 56 18.11 -7.62 8.34
N ALA A 57 18.22 -8.84 7.81
CA ALA A 57 19.47 -9.31 7.18
C ALA A 57 19.81 -8.41 5.98
N ALA A 58 18.88 -8.15 5.08
CA ALA A 58 19.08 -7.26 3.93
C ALA A 58 19.49 -5.83 4.33
N GLU A 59 18.89 -5.28 5.39
CA GLU A 59 19.23 -3.96 5.94
C GLU A 59 20.62 -3.94 6.60
N GLN A 60 21.04 -5.04 7.23
CA GLN A 60 22.39 -5.19 7.79
C GLN A 60 23.44 -5.24 6.69
N ASP A 61 23.13 -5.86 5.55
CA ASP A 61 23.96 -5.88 4.35
C ASP A 61 23.93 -4.55 3.57
N GLY A 62 23.19 -3.54 4.08
CA GLY A 62 23.10 -2.21 3.46
C GLY A 62 22.23 -2.16 2.23
N LEU A 63 21.34 -3.13 2.01
CA LEU A 63 20.44 -3.16 0.85
C LEU A 63 19.21 -2.29 1.08
N LEU A 64 18.79 -1.57 0.04
CA LEU A 64 17.51 -0.88 0.03
C LEU A 64 16.38 -1.89 0.15
N THR A 65 15.60 -1.79 1.23
CA THR A 65 14.54 -2.76 1.55
C THR A 65 13.18 -2.07 1.58
N GLN A 66 12.24 -2.56 0.74
CA GLN A 66 10.83 -2.18 0.83
C GLN A 66 10.12 -3.18 1.74
N ARG A 67 9.62 -2.72 2.89
CA ARG A 67 8.78 -3.50 3.79
C ARG A 67 7.33 -3.32 3.39
N ILE A 68 6.66 -4.41 3.09
CA ILE A 68 5.26 -4.43 2.69
C ILE A 68 4.43 -4.84 3.89
N HIS A 69 3.68 -3.89 4.42
CA HIS A 69 2.84 -4.10 5.60
C HIS A 69 1.46 -4.67 5.23
N CYS A 70 0.88 -5.42 6.16
CA CYS A 70 -0.47 -5.92 6.05
C CYS A 70 -1.49 -4.83 6.41
N ALA A 71 -2.44 -4.50 5.52
CA ALA A 71 -3.48 -3.54 5.84
C ALA A 71 -4.45 -4.03 6.94
N SER A 72 -4.52 -5.34 7.16
CA SER A 72 -5.32 -5.94 8.24
C SER A 72 -4.58 -6.03 9.59
N ASP A 73 -3.25 -5.87 9.58
CA ASP A 73 -2.38 -5.80 10.76
C ASP A 73 -1.08 -5.05 10.41
N PRO A 74 -1.06 -3.70 10.55
CA PRO A 74 0.09 -2.89 10.14
C PRO A 74 1.41 -3.20 10.87
N ASP A 75 1.38 -3.97 11.95
CA ASP A 75 2.58 -4.45 12.64
C ASP A 75 3.15 -5.72 12.00
N SER A 76 2.40 -6.37 11.11
CA SER A 76 2.81 -7.55 10.36
C SER A 76 3.24 -7.19 8.93
N LEU A 77 4.12 -8.03 8.34
CA LEU A 77 4.51 -7.91 6.95
C LEU A 77 3.76 -8.92 6.08
N ASP A 78 3.30 -8.45 4.92
CA ASP A 78 2.79 -9.24 3.81
C ASP A 78 3.87 -9.46 2.73
N GLY A 79 5.02 -8.75 2.82
CA GLY A 79 6.12 -8.96 1.90
C GLY A 79 7.38 -8.16 2.26
N VAL A 80 8.46 -8.52 1.58
CA VAL A 80 9.73 -7.78 1.54
C VAL A 80 10.21 -7.78 0.10
N ILE A 81 10.57 -6.60 -0.41
CA ILE A 81 11.11 -6.44 -1.75
C ILE A 81 12.51 -5.86 -1.64
N LEU A 82 13.44 -6.43 -2.37
CA LEU A 82 14.81 -5.94 -2.55
C LEU A 82 14.96 -5.46 -4.00
N PRO A 83 14.65 -4.18 -4.29
CA PRO A 83 14.61 -3.68 -5.68
C PRO A 83 15.92 -3.83 -6.41
N GLY A 84 17.07 -3.61 -5.73
CA GLY A 84 18.40 -3.74 -6.31
C GLY A 84 18.79 -5.17 -6.68
N GLN A 85 18.13 -6.18 -6.11
CA GLN A 85 18.33 -7.59 -6.43
C GLN A 85 17.22 -8.16 -7.33
N HIS A 86 16.18 -7.41 -7.61
CA HIS A 86 14.95 -7.87 -8.29
C HIS A 86 14.36 -9.12 -7.62
N ARG A 87 14.32 -9.15 -6.29
CA ARG A 87 13.78 -10.26 -5.49
C ARG A 87 12.69 -9.78 -4.55
N ALA A 88 11.64 -10.57 -4.44
CA ALA A 88 10.56 -10.30 -3.49
C ALA A 88 10.09 -11.59 -2.82
N ILE A 89 9.83 -11.53 -1.52
CA ILE A 89 9.14 -12.59 -0.77
C ILE A 89 7.81 -12.03 -0.29
N VAL A 90 6.72 -12.76 -0.54
CA VAL A 90 5.37 -12.28 -0.21
C VAL A 90 4.53 -13.38 0.43
N ASP A 91 3.60 -12.99 1.29
CA ASP A 91 2.51 -13.86 1.73
C ASP A 91 1.57 -14.09 0.55
N ALA A 92 1.49 -15.32 0.08
CA ALA A 92 0.65 -15.74 -1.05
C ALA A 92 -0.61 -16.50 -0.59
N THR A 93 -1.09 -16.18 0.63
CA THR A 93 -2.34 -16.74 1.18
C THR A 93 -3.49 -15.72 1.12
N ALA A 94 -4.71 -16.18 1.32
CA ALA A 94 -5.88 -15.28 1.28
C ALA A 94 -5.75 -14.11 2.27
N PRO A 95 -6.12 -12.86 1.87
CA PRO A 95 -6.85 -12.48 0.66
C PRO A 95 -5.98 -12.22 -0.59
N HIS A 96 -4.64 -12.25 -0.50
CA HIS A 96 -3.71 -11.96 -1.60
C HIS A 96 -3.17 -13.24 -2.24
N VAL A 97 -4.08 -14.14 -2.57
CA VAL A 97 -3.69 -15.40 -3.21
C VAL A 97 -2.91 -15.12 -4.50
N VAL A 98 -1.65 -15.56 -4.51
CA VAL A 98 -0.80 -15.57 -5.69
C VAL A 98 -0.41 -17.03 -5.96
N GLU A 99 -0.77 -17.51 -7.14
CA GLU A 99 -0.34 -18.82 -7.62
C GLU A 99 0.80 -18.64 -8.63
N PRO A 100 1.84 -19.49 -8.59
CA PRO A 100 2.95 -19.36 -9.52
C PRO A 100 2.52 -19.74 -10.95
N ASP A 101 2.94 -18.93 -11.94
CA ASP A 101 2.78 -19.24 -13.36
C ASP A 101 3.92 -20.15 -13.87
N ALA A 102 5.12 -19.96 -13.34
CA ALA A 102 6.32 -20.70 -13.71
C ALA A 102 7.07 -21.22 -12.47
N PRO A 103 6.47 -22.18 -11.71
CA PRO A 103 7.04 -22.65 -10.46
C PRO A 103 8.42 -23.32 -10.68
N GLY A 104 9.40 -22.89 -9.90
CA GLY A 104 10.79 -23.38 -9.98
C GLY A 104 11.66 -22.69 -11.03
N ALA A 105 11.10 -21.81 -11.88
CA ALA A 105 11.89 -20.97 -12.80
C ALA A 105 12.24 -19.64 -12.08
N ASP A 106 11.37 -18.65 -12.16
CA ASP A 106 11.50 -17.35 -11.51
C ASP A 106 10.56 -17.17 -10.29
N GLU A 107 9.75 -18.19 -9.99
CA GLU A 107 8.83 -18.22 -8.88
C GLU A 107 9.05 -19.44 -7.98
N VAL A 108 9.36 -19.20 -6.70
CA VAL A 108 9.64 -20.24 -5.71
C VAL A 108 8.52 -20.30 -4.68
N VAL A 109 7.91 -21.48 -4.51
CA VAL A 109 6.93 -21.69 -3.44
C VAL A 109 7.62 -22.10 -2.16
N VAL A 110 7.52 -21.24 -1.13
CA VAL A 110 8.00 -21.52 0.21
C VAL A 110 6.83 -22.03 1.06
N SER A 111 6.68 -23.35 1.12
CA SER A 111 5.61 -23.99 1.88
C SER A 111 6.01 -24.20 3.34
N LEU A 112 5.23 -23.65 4.27
CA LEU A 112 5.36 -23.91 5.70
C LEU A 112 4.29 -24.90 6.23
N TYR A 113 3.47 -25.49 5.36
CA TYR A 113 2.44 -26.45 5.80
C TYR A 113 3.04 -27.68 6.49
N HIS A 114 4.24 -28.10 6.10
CA HIS A 114 4.95 -29.22 6.72
C HIS A 114 5.42 -28.94 8.18
N THR A 115 5.31 -27.70 8.63
CA THR A 115 5.64 -27.32 10.01
C THR A 115 4.45 -27.49 10.94
N ILE A 116 3.25 -27.74 10.42
CA ILE A 116 1.98 -27.80 11.16
C ILE A 116 1.69 -29.27 11.52
N ASP A 117 1.46 -29.52 12.81
CA ASP A 117 0.90 -30.76 13.32
C ASP A 117 -0.62 -30.78 13.09
N ALA A 118 -1.03 -31.47 12.03
CA ALA A 118 -2.44 -31.53 11.64
C ALA A 118 -3.31 -32.25 12.69
N GLU A 119 -2.78 -33.24 13.43
CA GLU A 119 -3.53 -33.98 14.42
C GLU A 119 -3.93 -33.07 15.60
N LYS A 120 -3.01 -32.20 16.04
CA LYS A 120 -3.32 -31.21 17.08
C LYS A 120 -4.38 -30.21 16.64
N LEU A 121 -4.32 -29.71 15.40
CA LEU A 121 -5.35 -28.78 14.88
C LEU A 121 -6.70 -29.47 14.70
N HIS A 122 -6.71 -30.76 14.33
CA HIS A 122 -7.93 -31.53 14.15
C HIS A 122 -8.78 -31.60 15.41
N LEU A 123 -8.15 -31.61 16.58
CA LEU A 123 -8.84 -31.59 17.88
C LEU A 123 -9.67 -30.30 18.11
N HIS A 124 -9.36 -29.22 17.41
CA HIS A 124 -9.99 -27.90 17.53
C HIS A 124 -10.70 -27.45 16.25
N THR A 125 -11.13 -28.41 15.41
CA THR A 125 -11.67 -28.11 14.08
C THR A 125 -12.88 -27.18 14.14
N GLU A 126 -13.81 -27.37 15.06
CA GLU A 126 -15.04 -26.58 15.14
C GLU A 126 -14.77 -25.17 15.65
N GLU A 127 -13.90 -24.98 16.63
CA GLU A 127 -13.48 -23.67 17.15
C GLU A 127 -12.75 -22.87 16.06
N VAL A 128 -11.82 -23.52 15.35
CA VAL A 128 -11.05 -22.91 14.24
C VAL A 128 -12.00 -22.47 13.12
N LYS A 129 -12.94 -23.33 12.70
CA LYS A 129 -13.95 -22.97 11.69
C LYS A 129 -14.84 -21.81 12.12
N ALA A 130 -15.28 -21.82 13.39
CA ALA A 130 -16.12 -20.75 13.95
C ALA A 130 -15.39 -19.40 13.93
N LEU A 131 -14.10 -19.38 14.28
CA LEU A 131 -13.28 -18.17 14.24
C LEU A 131 -13.05 -17.68 12.80
N PHE A 132 -12.80 -18.55 11.84
CA PHE A 132 -12.73 -18.18 10.42
C PHE A 132 -14.03 -17.55 9.95
N ALA A 133 -15.17 -18.15 10.27
CA ALA A 133 -16.50 -17.65 9.90
C ALA A 133 -16.78 -16.27 10.53
N ARG A 134 -16.48 -16.10 11.83
CA ARG A 134 -16.62 -14.82 12.53
C ARG A 134 -15.72 -13.73 11.93
N ASN A 135 -14.46 -14.05 11.65
CA ASN A 135 -13.53 -13.13 11.01
C ASN A 135 -14.05 -12.68 9.63
N ALA A 136 -14.52 -13.61 8.80
CA ALA A 136 -15.09 -13.30 7.48
C ALA A 136 -16.32 -12.36 7.56
N ILE A 137 -17.21 -12.57 8.54
CA ILE A 137 -18.37 -11.68 8.78
C ILE A 137 -17.92 -10.27 9.14
N LEU A 138 -16.95 -10.12 10.06
CA LEU A 138 -16.42 -8.82 10.48
C LEU A 138 -15.78 -8.07 9.31
N ARG A 139 -14.93 -8.77 8.53
CA ARG A 139 -14.29 -8.19 7.34
C ARG A 139 -15.31 -7.78 6.27
N SER A 140 -16.33 -8.60 6.03
CA SER A 140 -17.41 -8.27 5.09
C SER A 140 -18.20 -7.02 5.55
N ARG A 141 -18.43 -6.87 6.85
CA ARG A 141 -19.08 -5.67 7.40
C ARG A 141 -18.20 -4.44 7.24
N ALA A 142 -16.91 -4.52 7.57
CA ALA A 142 -15.96 -3.43 7.39
C ALA A 142 -15.89 -2.98 5.91
N ALA A 143 -15.82 -3.93 4.98
CA ALA A 143 -15.82 -3.65 3.54
C ALA A 143 -17.06 -2.87 3.08
N ARG A 144 -18.26 -3.17 3.64
CA ARG A 144 -19.48 -2.41 3.33
C ARG A 144 -19.43 -0.96 3.82
N TYR A 145 -18.84 -0.71 5.00
CA TYR A 145 -18.65 0.66 5.48
C TYR A 145 -17.65 1.42 4.60
N ILE A 146 -16.54 0.79 4.19
CA ILE A 146 -15.57 1.38 3.26
C ILE A 146 -16.24 1.68 1.91
N ALA A 147 -17.07 0.77 1.38
CA ALA A 147 -17.80 0.99 0.14
C ALA A 147 -18.75 2.20 0.23
N SER A 148 -19.47 2.34 1.33
CA SER A 148 -20.37 3.47 1.57
C SER A 148 -19.60 4.78 1.69
N ALA A 149 -18.51 4.81 2.44
CA ALA A 149 -17.63 5.96 2.55
C ALA A 149 -17.07 6.36 1.16
N GLY A 150 -16.56 5.40 0.39
CA GLY A 150 -16.05 5.63 -0.96
C GLY A 150 -17.10 6.24 -1.90
N SER A 151 -18.34 5.81 -1.80
CA SER A 151 -19.44 6.40 -2.58
C SER A 151 -19.64 7.89 -2.27
N LEU A 152 -19.61 8.28 -0.99
CA LEU A 152 -19.72 9.68 -0.55
C LEU A 152 -18.51 10.53 -0.98
N LEU A 153 -17.30 9.97 -0.87
CA LEU A 153 -16.07 10.64 -1.32
C LEU A 153 -16.07 10.85 -2.83
N LEU A 154 -16.54 9.84 -3.61
CA LEU A 154 -16.68 9.97 -5.06
C LEU A 154 -17.70 11.05 -5.44
N ASP A 155 -18.81 11.13 -4.71
CA ASP A 155 -19.82 12.15 -4.89
C ASP A 155 -19.28 13.55 -4.63
N SER A 156 -18.49 13.73 -3.58
CA SER A 156 -17.80 15.00 -3.27
C SER A 156 -16.81 15.39 -4.36
N ARG A 157 -16.03 14.44 -4.86
CA ARG A 157 -15.10 14.69 -5.96
C ARG A 157 -15.81 15.10 -7.25
N ARG A 158 -16.95 14.49 -7.57
CA ARG A 158 -17.77 14.87 -8.73
C ARG A 158 -18.33 16.28 -8.58
N ALA A 159 -18.81 16.65 -7.40
CA ALA A 159 -19.28 18.00 -7.13
C ALA A 159 -18.17 19.05 -7.26
N GLU A 160 -16.97 18.78 -6.76
CA GLU A 160 -15.80 19.67 -6.96
C GLU A 160 -15.41 19.76 -8.43
N ALA A 161 -15.43 18.65 -9.18
CA ALA A 161 -15.09 18.63 -10.60
C ALA A 161 -15.97 19.56 -11.45
N CYS A 162 -17.25 19.75 -11.08
CA CYS A 162 -18.15 20.70 -11.74
C CYS A 162 -17.68 22.17 -11.60
N SER A 163 -16.86 22.46 -10.59
CA SER A 163 -16.32 23.79 -10.31
C SER A 163 -14.87 23.96 -10.78
N ALA A 164 -14.25 22.92 -11.34
CA ALA A 164 -12.82 22.92 -11.66
C ALA A 164 -12.53 23.50 -13.07
N ASN A 165 -11.53 24.38 -13.13
CA ASN A 165 -10.97 24.88 -14.39
C ASN A 165 -9.81 23.99 -14.83
N PHE A 166 -10.12 22.91 -15.54
CA PHE A 166 -9.13 21.91 -15.97
C PHE A 166 -8.10 22.47 -16.96
N ASP A 167 -8.42 23.48 -17.77
CA ASP A 167 -7.44 24.12 -18.65
C ASP A 167 -6.39 24.91 -17.87
N LYS A 168 -6.79 25.53 -16.77
CA LYS A 168 -5.85 26.19 -15.85
C LYS A 168 -4.93 25.15 -15.17
N VAL A 169 -5.47 23.97 -14.82
CA VAL A 169 -4.69 22.84 -14.29
C VAL A 169 -3.67 22.38 -15.33
N ARG A 170 -4.07 22.10 -16.58
CA ARG A 170 -3.17 21.65 -17.66
C ARG A 170 -2.02 22.64 -17.90
N ARG A 171 -2.34 23.95 -17.99
CA ARG A 171 -1.30 24.99 -18.14
C ARG A 171 -0.34 25.05 -16.96
N TYR A 172 -0.83 24.83 -15.74
CA TYR A 172 -0.01 24.78 -14.55
C TYR A 172 0.96 23.57 -14.57
N VAL A 173 0.45 22.36 -14.85
CA VAL A 173 1.27 21.14 -14.93
C VAL A 173 2.36 21.29 -15.99
N LYS A 174 2.03 21.78 -17.19
CA LYS A 174 3.02 22.00 -18.26
C LYS A 174 4.21 22.84 -17.77
N ARG A 175 3.94 23.96 -17.06
CA ARG A 175 4.99 24.81 -16.50
C ARG A 175 5.74 24.15 -15.35
N LEU A 176 5.02 23.43 -14.47
CA LEU A 176 5.60 22.73 -13.34
C LEU A 176 6.58 21.65 -13.82
N CYS A 177 6.16 20.79 -14.73
CA CYS A 177 6.97 19.70 -15.26
C CYS A 177 8.15 20.24 -16.08
N ALA A 178 7.99 21.31 -16.84
CA ALA A 178 9.11 21.94 -17.56
C ALA A 178 10.22 22.43 -16.62
N ARG A 179 9.85 22.87 -15.41
CA ARG A 179 10.81 23.35 -14.39
C ARG A 179 11.40 22.22 -13.55
N MET A 180 10.60 21.22 -13.19
CA MET A 180 10.95 20.23 -12.18
C MET A 180 11.48 18.92 -12.76
N LEU A 181 11.15 18.62 -14.00
CA LEU A 181 11.42 17.35 -14.67
C LEU A 181 12.23 17.60 -15.96
N PRO A 182 13.56 17.82 -15.90
CA PRO A 182 14.40 17.83 -17.10
C PRO A 182 14.20 16.54 -17.90
N ARG A 183 14.40 16.55 -19.20
CA ARG A 183 14.37 15.32 -20.01
C ARG A 183 15.59 14.47 -19.72
N THR A 184 15.38 13.16 -19.58
CA THR A 184 16.44 12.14 -19.51
C THR A 184 16.44 11.32 -20.80
N GLU A 185 17.47 10.49 -20.98
CA GLU A 185 17.50 9.48 -22.02
C GLU A 185 16.82 8.21 -21.53
N GLY A 186 16.06 7.53 -22.41
CA GLY A 186 15.40 6.29 -22.12
C GLY A 186 13.88 6.37 -21.98
N THR A 187 13.27 5.22 -21.66
CA THR A 187 11.84 5.07 -21.44
C THR A 187 11.56 5.06 -19.94
N GLY A 188 10.61 5.84 -19.50
CA GLY A 188 10.20 5.85 -18.10
C GLY A 188 9.57 4.52 -17.68
N THR A 189 9.79 4.16 -16.42
CA THR A 189 9.26 2.95 -15.79
C THR A 189 8.42 3.30 -14.57
N GLU A 190 7.60 2.37 -14.13
CA GLU A 190 6.69 2.61 -13.02
C GLU A 190 6.53 1.37 -12.16
N GLU A 191 6.56 1.55 -10.85
CA GLU A 191 6.12 0.56 -9.88
C GLU A 191 4.92 1.09 -9.09
N LEU A 192 3.98 0.18 -8.77
CA LEU A 192 2.77 0.50 -8.03
C LEU A 192 2.91 0.09 -6.57
N ARG A 193 2.77 1.06 -5.65
CA ARG A 193 2.80 0.84 -4.20
C ARG A 193 1.69 1.66 -3.55
N LEU A 194 1.23 1.26 -2.38
CA LEU A 194 0.30 2.06 -1.58
C LEU A 194 1.03 2.68 -0.40
N LEU A 195 0.97 3.99 -0.25
CA LEU A 195 1.49 4.69 0.93
C LEU A 195 0.48 4.77 2.06
N SER A 196 -0.80 4.61 1.76
CA SER A 196 -1.88 4.70 2.75
C SER A 196 -2.89 3.56 2.58
N ALA A 197 -3.52 3.19 3.70
CA ALA A 197 -4.61 2.24 3.74
C ALA A 197 -5.51 2.49 4.96
N VAL A 198 -6.78 2.08 4.87
CA VAL A 198 -7.66 1.94 6.02
C VAL A 198 -7.29 0.65 6.76
N THR A 199 -7.01 0.77 8.05
CA THR A 199 -6.46 -0.32 8.88
C THR A 199 -7.23 -0.43 10.20
N PRO A 200 -6.97 -1.46 11.04
CA PRO A 200 -7.49 -1.53 12.40
C PRO A 200 -7.09 -0.35 13.30
N LYS A 201 -6.03 0.38 12.95
CA LYS A 201 -5.53 1.56 13.68
C LYS A 201 -6.07 2.88 13.11
N GLY A 202 -7.09 2.84 12.26
CA GLY A 202 -7.55 3.97 11.46
C GLY A 202 -6.82 4.02 10.13
N GLU A 203 -6.76 5.21 9.55
CA GLU A 203 -6.03 5.43 8.32
C GLU A 203 -4.54 5.57 8.60
N VAL A 204 -3.72 4.74 7.99
CA VAL A 204 -2.26 4.77 8.11
C VAL A 204 -1.67 5.34 6.83
N PHE A 205 -0.74 6.30 6.98
CA PHE A 205 0.02 6.89 5.89
C PHE A 205 1.51 6.91 6.23
N TYR A 206 2.34 6.25 5.42
CA TYR A 206 3.78 6.09 5.65
C TYR A 206 4.58 7.32 5.18
N GLN A 207 4.50 8.42 5.93
CA GLN A 207 5.25 9.65 5.63
C GLN A 207 6.77 9.47 5.75
N GLY A 208 7.24 8.56 6.60
CA GLY A 208 8.66 8.21 6.73
C GLY A 208 9.26 7.73 5.42
N THR A 209 8.53 6.92 4.66
CA THR A 209 8.92 6.49 3.31
C THR A 209 9.13 7.66 2.36
N VAL A 210 8.21 8.65 2.41
CA VAL A 210 8.35 9.85 1.58
C VAL A 210 9.61 10.64 1.94
N GLN A 211 9.94 10.75 3.23
CA GLN A 211 11.16 11.42 3.72
C GLN A 211 12.44 10.67 3.35
N ALA A 212 12.40 9.33 3.36
CA ALA A 212 13.54 8.50 2.97
C ALA A 212 13.84 8.61 1.46
N LEU A 213 12.80 8.72 0.62
CA LEU A 213 12.94 8.73 -0.84
C LEU A 213 13.04 10.12 -1.46
N ALA A 214 12.60 11.18 -0.75
CA ALA A 214 12.57 12.53 -1.30
C ALA A 214 13.05 13.59 -0.30
N SER A 215 13.57 14.68 -0.82
CA SER A 215 13.91 15.89 -0.08
C SER A 215 13.21 17.14 -0.59
N LYS A 216 12.51 17.01 -1.73
CA LYS A 216 11.69 18.08 -2.34
C LYS A 216 10.25 17.61 -2.37
N PHE A 217 9.35 18.36 -1.75
CA PHE A 217 7.95 17.99 -1.60
C PHE A 217 7.05 19.05 -2.23
N ILE A 218 6.28 18.66 -3.25
CA ILE A 218 5.22 19.48 -3.83
C ILE A 218 3.89 18.88 -3.37
N VAL A 219 3.17 19.62 -2.54
CA VAL A 219 1.97 19.17 -1.85
C VAL A 219 0.74 19.87 -2.41
N PHE A 220 -0.15 19.12 -3.00
CA PHE A 220 -1.43 19.57 -3.52
C PHE A 220 -2.50 19.46 -2.41
N ARG A 221 -2.89 20.60 -1.84
CA ARG A 221 -3.98 20.66 -0.85
C ARG A 221 -5.31 20.65 -1.56
N ASP A 222 -5.97 19.51 -1.50
CA ASP A 222 -7.18 19.21 -2.27
C ASP A 222 -8.15 18.36 -1.43
N ASP A 223 -9.15 19.01 -0.85
CA ASP A 223 -10.04 18.37 0.12
C ASP A 223 -10.89 17.25 -0.49
N TYR A 224 -11.27 17.37 -1.77
CA TYR A 224 -12.19 16.42 -2.41
C TYR A 224 -11.56 15.61 -3.54
N GLY A 225 -10.40 16.01 -4.03
CA GLY A 225 -9.54 15.22 -4.90
C GLY A 225 -9.81 15.32 -6.40
N ALA A 226 -10.65 16.24 -6.87
CA ALA A 226 -10.90 16.38 -8.30
C ALA A 226 -9.76 17.05 -9.06
N VAL A 227 -9.15 18.06 -8.43
CA VAL A 227 -8.04 18.80 -9.02
C VAL A 227 -6.74 18.01 -8.94
N SER A 228 -6.44 17.44 -7.76
CA SER A 228 -5.22 16.63 -7.54
C SER A 228 -5.21 15.38 -8.41
N ARG A 229 -6.37 14.76 -8.65
CA ARG A 229 -6.50 13.64 -9.60
C ARG A 229 -5.91 14.00 -10.96
N LEU A 230 -6.35 15.11 -11.57
CA LEU A 230 -5.86 15.53 -12.89
C LEU A 230 -4.40 16.00 -12.82
N LEU A 231 -3.98 16.70 -11.75
CA LEU A 231 -2.60 17.13 -11.56
C LEU A 231 -1.65 15.94 -11.60
N LEU A 232 -1.90 14.91 -10.79
CA LEU A 232 -1.03 13.75 -10.66
C LEU A 232 -1.07 12.85 -11.90
N GLU A 233 -2.24 12.69 -12.54
CA GLU A 233 -2.35 11.96 -13.81
C GLU A 233 -1.48 12.59 -14.91
N LEU A 234 -1.54 13.91 -15.07
CA LEU A 234 -0.73 14.62 -16.05
C LEU A 234 0.77 14.64 -15.70
N ILE A 235 1.11 14.77 -14.41
CA ILE A 235 2.51 14.72 -13.93
C ILE A 235 3.09 13.33 -14.19
N ARG A 236 2.32 12.26 -13.91
CA ARG A 236 2.72 10.87 -14.19
C ARG A 236 3.04 10.69 -15.68
N ALA A 237 2.13 11.10 -16.55
CA ALA A 237 2.32 10.97 -18.00
C ALA A 237 3.56 11.73 -18.49
N GLU A 238 3.76 12.96 -18.03
CA GLU A 238 4.94 13.77 -18.36
C GLU A 238 6.24 13.17 -17.82
N ALA A 239 6.24 12.65 -16.61
CA ALA A 239 7.44 12.07 -16.00
C ALA A 239 7.86 10.78 -16.73
N LEU A 240 6.92 9.90 -17.05
CA LEU A 240 7.18 8.69 -17.85
C LEU A 240 7.69 9.06 -19.27
N THR A 241 7.06 10.03 -19.94
CA THR A 241 7.50 10.50 -21.26
C THR A 241 8.90 11.10 -21.23
N ARG A 242 9.34 11.60 -20.08
CA ARG A 242 10.68 12.18 -19.89
C ARG A 242 11.73 11.16 -19.42
N GLY A 243 11.35 9.88 -19.27
CA GLY A 243 12.28 8.79 -18.97
C GLY A 243 12.50 8.50 -17.49
N TYR A 244 11.68 9.03 -16.56
CA TYR A 244 11.87 8.80 -15.12
C TYR A 244 11.27 7.49 -14.64
N HIS A 245 11.90 6.89 -13.65
CA HIS A 245 11.32 5.82 -12.86
C HIS A 245 10.39 6.42 -11.78
N LEU A 246 9.16 5.90 -11.70
CA LEU A 246 8.14 6.38 -10.77
C LEU A 246 7.75 5.32 -9.76
N ILE A 247 7.59 5.72 -8.50
CA ILE A 247 6.77 5.00 -7.54
C ILE A 247 5.42 5.73 -7.51
N THR A 248 4.43 5.13 -8.15
CA THR A 248 3.08 5.66 -8.22
C THR A 248 2.23 5.04 -7.13
N CYS A 249 1.59 5.90 -6.33
CA CYS A 249 0.76 5.47 -5.22
C CYS A 249 -0.71 5.78 -5.52
N PRO A 250 -1.49 4.75 -5.93
CA PRO A 250 -2.93 4.89 -6.12
C PRO A 250 -3.65 5.27 -4.83
N CYS A 251 -4.81 5.90 -4.98
CA CYS A 251 -5.67 6.24 -3.87
C CYS A 251 -6.29 4.98 -3.24
N ALA A 252 -6.15 4.79 -1.94
CA ALA A 252 -6.72 3.64 -1.25
C ALA A 252 -8.25 3.53 -1.39
N MET A 253 -8.95 4.68 -1.53
CA MET A 253 -10.41 4.71 -1.69
C MET A 253 -10.87 4.62 -3.16
N HIS A 254 -10.03 4.98 -4.13
CA HIS A 254 -10.38 4.94 -5.57
C HIS A 254 -9.16 4.58 -6.42
N PRO A 255 -8.60 3.38 -6.25
CA PRO A 255 -7.29 3.02 -6.81
C PRO A 255 -7.26 2.95 -8.34
N ASP A 256 -8.39 2.66 -8.98
CA ASP A 256 -8.48 2.56 -10.44
C ASP A 256 -8.74 3.92 -11.12
N ASP A 257 -9.00 4.97 -10.35
CA ASP A 257 -9.44 6.26 -10.88
C ASP A 257 -8.62 7.46 -10.38
N LYS A 258 -7.81 7.28 -9.33
CA LYS A 258 -7.04 8.38 -8.74
C LYS A 258 -5.68 7.92 -8.22
N ILE A 259 -4.67 8.73 -8.51
CA ILE A 259 -3.35 8.67 -7.87
C ILE A 259 -3.34 9.66 -6.71
N ASP A 260 -2.81 9.24 -5.56
CA ASP A 260 -2.63 10.13 -4.40
C ASP A 260 -1.22 10.69 -4.29
N HIS A 261 -0.20 9.90 -4.67
CA HIS A 261 1.18 10.35 -4.59
C HIS A 261 2.02 9.80 -5.74
N ILE A 262 3.06 10.54 -6.11
CA ILE A 262 4.10 10.12 -7.05
C ILE A 262 5.45 10.47 -6.45
N LEU A 263 6.33 9.48 -6.35
CA LEU A 263 7.71 9.64 -5.91
C LEU A 263 8.64 9.44 -7.12
N ILE A 264 9.63 10.30 -7.26
CA ILE A 264 10.69 10.21 -8.27
C ILE A 264 12.02 10.18 -7.53
N PRO A 265 12.50 9.00 -7.12
CA PRO A 265 13.68 8.88 -6.27
C PRO A 265 14.96 9.49 -6.88
N GLU A 266 15.13 9.37 -8.19
CA GLU A 266 16.27 9.94 -8.94
C GLU A 266 16.40 11.46 -8.78
N LEU A 267 15.26 12.16 -8.64
CA LEU A 267 15.20 13.61 -8.43
C LEU A 267 15.07 13.99 -6.96
N LYS A 268 14.95 13.00 -6.06
CA LYS A 268 14.57 13.18 -4.65
C LYS A 268 13.33 14.07 -4.53
N LEU A 269 12.34 13.83 -5.38
CA LEU A 269 11.13 14.65 -5.56
C LEU A 269 9.87 13.83 -5.31
N ALA A 270 8.95 14.38 -4.51
CA ALA A 270 7.63 13.82 -4.30
C ALA A 270 6.53 14.82 -4.64
N PHE A 271 5.51 14.34 -5.34
CA PHE A 271 4.24 15.02 -5.56
C PHE A 271 3.18 14.32 -4.70
N LEU A 272 2.57 15.05 -3.78
CA LEU A 272 1.71 14.49 -2.74
C LEU A 272 0.35 15.18 -2.75
N THR A 273 -0.71 14.44 -2.50
CA THR A 273 -2.01 15.01 -2.14
C THR A 273 -2.09 15.13 -0.62
N ASP A 274 -2.55 16.28 -0.14
CA ASP A 274 -2.84 16.58 1.27
C ASP A 274 -4.34 16.80 1.41
N ASN A 275 -4.98 15.95 2.21
CA ASN A 275 -6.39 16.03 2.55
C ASN A 275 -6.61 15.44 3.95
N ARG A 276 -7.87 15.31 4.39
CA ARG A 276 -8.17 14.76 5.71
C ARG A 276 -7.85 13.29 5.90
N LEU A 277 -7.89 12.50 4.82
CA LEU A 277 -7.61 11.08 4.89
C LEU A 277 -6.10 10.82 5.06
N HIS A 278 -5.26 11.61 4.44
CA HIS A 278 -3.80 11.53 4.58
C HIS A 278 -3.20 12.93 4.68
N PRO A 279 -3.23 13.51 5.88
CA PRO A 279 -2.63 14.82 6.14
C PRO A 279 -1.10 14.74 6.01
N VAL A 280 -0.52 15.64 5.20
CA VAL A 280 0.92 15.70 4.98
C VAL A 280 1.57 16.65 5.99
N GLN A 281 2.45 16.10 6.84
CA GLN A 281 3.19 16.82 7.87
C GLN A 281 4.69 16.69 7.63
N LEU A 282 5.18 17.28 6.53
CA LEU A 282 6.58 17.26 6.14
C LEU A 282 7.19 18.66 6.24
N PRO A 283 8.48 18.78 6.60
CA PRO A 283 9.16 20.08 6.62
C PRO A 283 9.48 20.55 5.19
N GLY A 284 9.51 21.87 4.98
CA GLY A 284 9.97 22.45 3.71
C GLY A 284 9.07 22.20 2.50
N VAL A 285 7.77 21.90 2.71
CA VAL A 285 6.84 21.62 1.62
C VAL A 285 6.55 22.87 0.76
N GLN A 286 6.52 22.68 -0.56
CA GLN A 286 5.93 23.65 -1.48
C GLN A 286 4.44 23.34 -1.63
N ALA A 287 3.60 24.01 -0.85
CA ALA A 287 2.15 23.79 -0.87
C ALA A 287 1.48 24.51 -2.05
N VAL A 288 0.61 23.78 -2.75
CA VAL A 288 -0.25 24.26 -3.84
C VAL A 288 -1.70 24.10 -3.43
N ARG A 289 -2.38 25.20 -3.15
CA ARG A 289 -3.82 25.15 -2.82
C ARG A 289 -4.63 24.90 -4.09
N CYS A 290 -5.31 23.75 -4.18
CA CYS A 290 -6.11 23.35 -5.33
C CYS A 290 -7.35 24.27 -5.53
N SER A 291 -7.81 24.95 -4.48
CA SER A 291 -8.87 25.96 -4.54
C SER A 291 -8.61 27.10 -5.55
N ARG A 292 -7.35 27.35 -5.92
CA ARG A 292 -6.99 28.32 -6.98
C ARG A 292 -7.45 27.92 -8.39
N PHE A 293 -7.79 26.66 -8.58
CA PHE A 293 -8.27 26.09 -9.85
C PHE A 293 -9.80 25.94 -9.87
N LEU A 294 -10.48 26.31 -8.80
CA LEU A 294 -11.92 26.15 -8.64
C LEU A 294 -12.64 27.49 -8.83
N ASP A 295 -13.84 27.43 -9.36
CA ASP A 295 -14.84 28.48 -9.29
C ASP A 295 -15.50 28.41 -7.90
N ARG A 296 -15.24 29.44 -7.08
CA ARG A 296 -15.69 29.50 -5.69
C ARG A 296 -17.19 29.70 -5.55
N GLU A 297 -17.82 30.43 -6.48
CA GLU A 297 -19.26 30.69 -6.46
C GLU A 297 -20.01 29.41 -6.78
N ASN A 298 -19.59 28.70 -7.83
CA ASN A 298 -20.18 27.42 -8.20
C ASN A 298 -19.98 26.38 -7.07
N LEU A 299 -18.77 26.27 -6.49
CA LEU A 299 -18.50 25.33 -5.40
C LEU A 299 -19.34 25.66 -4.13
N ALA A 300 -19.66 26.95 -3.93
CA ALA A 300 -20.49 27.36 -2.79
C ALA A 300 -21.88 26.71 -2.79
N GLY A 301 -22.43 26.45 -3.96
CA GLY A 301 -23.70 25.72 -4.11
C GLY A 301 -23.69 24.28 -3.58
N TYR A 302 -22.52 23.66 -3.49
CA TYR A 302 -22.36 22.28 -3.02
C TYR A 302 -21.97 22.16 -1.54
N ARG A 303 -21.74 23.27 -0.82
CA ARG A 303 -21.17 23.27 0.54
C ARG A 303 -21.89 22.37 1.55
N ALA A 304 -23.22 22.40 1.56
CA ALA A 304 -24.01 21.58 2.49
C ALA A 304 -23.80 20.09 2.23
N ARG A 305 -23.86 19.68 0.95
CA ARG A 305 -23.62 18.31 0.49
C ARG A 305 -22.20 17.83 0.80
N LEU A 306 -21.20 18.66 0.49
CA LEU A 306 -19.79 18.34 0.74
C LEU A 306 -19.52 18.12 2.23
N ARG A 307 -20.03 19.01 3.12
CA ARG A 307 -19.89 18.86 4.58
C ARG A 307 -20.61 17.63 5.11
N PHE A 308 -21.76 17.28 4.54
CA PHE A 308 -22.48 16.06 4.93
C PHE A 308 -21.66 14.84 4.54
N ASN A 309 -21.24 14.74 3.27
CA ASN A 309 -20.48 13.61 2.76
C ASN A 309 -19.18 13.41 3.55
N GLU A 310 -18.47 14.48 3.85
CA GLU A 310 -17.21 14.46 4.58
C GLU A 310 -17.38 13.88 5.99
N ARG A 311 -18.38 14.36 6.75
CA ARG A 311 -18.67 13.85 8.11
C ARG A 311 -19.13 12.41 8.08
N ALA A 312 -20.05 12.08 7.18
CA ALA A 312 -20.57 10.74 7.06
C ALA A 312 -19.49 9.74 6.61
N ALA A 313 -18.64 10.11 5.65
CA ALA A 313 -17.53 9.26 5.23
C ALA A 313 -16.51 9.03 6.36
N ALA A 314 -16.18 10.07 7.14
CA ALA A 314 -15.26 9.94 8.28
C ALA A 314 -15.81 8.98 9.34
N GLU A 315 -17.10 9.10 9.69
CA GLU A 315 -17.76 8.20 10.65
C GLU A 315 -17.79 6.75 10.13
N LEU A 316 -18.12 6.56 8.85
CA LEU A 316 -18.12 5.23 8.23
C LEU A 316 -16.73 4.58 8.23
N LEU A 317 -15.67 5.34 7.97
CA LEU A 317 -14.29 4.84 8.02
C LEU A 317 -13.86 4.50 9.43
N GLU A 318 -14.27 5.28 10.44
CA GLU A 318 -14.03 4.96 11.85
C GLU A 318 -14.71 3.64 12.24
N GLN A 319 -15.97 3.44 11.85
CA GLN A 319 -16.69 2.17 12.06
C GLN A 319 -16.04 1.00 11.33
N ALA A 320 -15.54 1.23 10.11
CA ALA A 320 -14.81 0.21 9.36
C ALA A 320 -13.54 -0.21 10.11
N SER A 321 -12.74 0.76 10.59
CA SER A 321 -11.52 0.49 11.36
C SER A 321 -11.81 -0.25 12.67
N ALA A 322 -12.87 0.11 13.39
CA ALA A 322 -13.31 -0.60 14.58
C ALA A 322 -13.68 -2.07 14.31
N LEU A 323 -14.36 -2.34 13.19
CA LEU A 323 -14.67 -3.71 12.76
C LEU A 323 -13.41 -4.47 12.32
N MET A 324 -12.47 -3.81 11.67
CA MET A 324 -11.18 -4.40 11.31
C MET A 324 -10.38 -4.74 12.57
N ALA A 325 -10.43 -3.91 13.62
CA ALA A 325 -9.80 -4.19 14.90
C ALA A 325 -10.42 -5.43 15.59
N GLN A 326 -11.75 -5.58 15.54
CA GLN A 326 -12.41 -6.79 16.02
C GLN A 326 -12.04 -8.02 15.19
N ALA A 327 -11.93 -7.88 13.86
CA ALA A 327 -11.50 -8.96 12.98
C ALA A 327 -10.06 -9.38 13.29
N LYS A 328 -9.16 -8.40 13.56
CA LYS A 328 -7.79 -8.68 13.99
C LYS A 328 -7.77 -9.44 15.32
N SER A 329 -8.51 -9.00 16.33
CA SER A 329 -8.60 -9.72 17.62
C SER A 329 -9.09 -11.16 17.43
N CYS A 330 -10.10 -11.38 16.57
CA CYS A 330 -10.56 -12.72 16.22
C CYS A 330 -9.49 -13.54 15.49
N HIS A 331 -8.68 -12.91 14.65
CA HIS A 331 -7.55 -13.54 13.98
C HIS A 331 -6.43 -13.90 14.97
N ASP A 332 -6.13 -13.02 15.93
CA ASP A 332 -5.14 -13.29 16.99
C ASP A 332 -5.54 -14.49 17.85
N GLU A 333 -6.85 -14.64 18.14
CA GLU A 333 -7.39 -15.81 18.82
C GLU A 333 -7.20 -17.09 17.97
N LEU A 334 -7.53 -17.01 16.67
CA LEU A 334 -7.31 -18.11 15.72
C LEU A 334 -5.83 -18.53 15.66
N GLU A 335 -4.90 -17.57 15.66
CA GLU A 335 -3.47 -17.85 15.64
C GLU A 335 -3.00 -18.65 16.86
N THR A 336 -3.67 -18.57 18.01
CA THR A 336 -3.27 -19.34 19.21
C THR A 336 -3.36 -20.85 18.97
N TYR A 337 -4.39 -21.31 18.26
CA TYR A 337 -4.56 -22.73 17.89
C TYR A 337 -3.45 -23.18 16.95
N TYR A 338 -3.13 -22.39 15.94
CA TYR A 338 -2.06 -22.72 14.99
C TYR A 338 -0.69 -22.71 15.66
N ARG A 339 -0.39 -21.71 16.47
CA ARG A 339 0.90 -21.62 17.21
C ARG A 339 1.15 -22.80 18.11
N ALA A 340 0.10 -23.37 18.73
CA ALA A 340 0.20 -24.58 19.56
C ALA A 340 0.51 -25.85 18.72
N ALA A 341 0.21 -25.82 17.42
CA ALA A 341 0.42 -26.94 16.51
C ALA A 341 1.65 -26.77 15.60
N VAL A 342 2.33 -25.63 15.62
CA VAL A 342 3.48 -25.35 14.72
C VAL A 342 4.80 -25.75 15.37
N ASP A 343 5.64 -26.44 14.61
CA ASP A 343 7.05 -26.67 14.93
C ASP A 343 7.89 -25.46 14.46
N PHE A 344 8.15 -24.54 15.38
CA PHE A 344 8.92 -23.33 15.09
C PHE A 344 10.40 -23.60 14.77
N SER A 345 10.96 -24.75 15.12
CA SER A 345 12.33 -25.11 14.73
C SER A 345 12.43 -25.33 13.21
N LYS A 346 11.38 -25.89 12.60
CA LYS A 346 11.27 -26.02 11.13
C LYS A 346 11.02 -24.68 10.45
N VAL A 347 10.23 -23.79 11.07
CA VAL A 347 10.05 -22.41 10.57
C VAL A 347 11.36 -21.64 10.59
N ASP A 348 12.17 -21.79 11.65
CA ASP A 348 13.49 -21.19 11.76
C ASP A 348 14.46 -21.73 10.69
N ALA A 349 14.40 -23.02 10.39
CA ALA A 349 15.19 -23.63 9.31
C ALA A 349 14.77 -23.05 7.92
N ALA A 350 13.47 -22.94 7.69
CA ALA A 350 12.95 -22.32 6.47
C ALA A 350 13.36 -20.83 6.33
N ALA A 351 13.36 -20.08 7.44
CA ALA A 351 13.81 -18.69 7.45
C ALA A 351 15.29 -18.56 7.08
N LYS A 352 16.15 -19.41 7.63
CA LYS A 352 17.58 -19.47 7.28
C LYS A 352 17.78 -19.83 5.81
N GLU A 353 16.97 -20.75 5.27
CA GLU A 353 17.02 -21.12 3.87
C GLU A 353 16.62 -19.96 2.98
N CYS A 354 15.54 -19.22 3.30
CA CYS A 354 15.14 -18.03 2.56
C CYS A 354 16.27 -16.97 2.56
N ILE A 355 16.91 -16.73 3.70
CA ILE A 355 18.04 -15.77 3.79
C ILE A 355 19.16 -16.19 2.85
N ARG A 356 19.54 -17.48 2.82
CA ARG A 356 20.55 -18.01 1.88
C ARG A 356 20.12 -17.88 0.42
N MET A 357 18.84 -18.14 0.10
CA MET A 357 18.30 -17.97 -1.26
C MET A 357 18.37 -16.51 -1.72
N PHE A 358 18.29 -15.56 -0.80
CA PHE A 358 18.46 -14.14 -1.07
C PHE A 358 19.93 -13.67 -1.06
N GLU A 359 20.88 -14.61 -0.85
CA GLU A 359 22.34 -14.32 -0.80
C GLU A 359 22.68 -13.27 0.28
N LEU A 360 22.00 -13.34 1.44
CA LEU A 360 22.20 -12.47 2.60
C LEU A 360 23.00 -13.21 3.69
N ASP A 361 23.78 -12.46 4.50
CA ASP A 361 24.57 -12.96 5.62
C ASP A 361 23.78 -13.05 6.95
#